data_00a6f5276609314681a9bb5e73c6b375
#
_entry.id   00a6f5276609314681a9bb5e73c6b375
#
_cell.length_a   1.000
_cell.length_b   1.000
_cell.length_c   1.000
_cell.angle_alpha   90.00
_cell.angle_beta   90.00
_cell.angle_gamma   90.00
#
_symmetry.space_group_name_H-M   'P 1'
#
loop_
_entity.id
_entity.type
_entity.pdbx_description
1 polymer ?
#
loop_
_entity_poly.entity_id
_entity_poly.type
_entity_poly.pdbx_seq_one_letter_code
_entity_poly.pdbx_strand_id
1 'polypeptide(L)'
;MDILKRDGMTDCKPLSTPIPVSKSLVTSSDLYDDPTQYRSLARVLQYLTITIPDLSFAFNQLCQHMHSPTDTHWGQAKRVLRYVNGTLSYSLHIRKSELRELYAFSDSDWAGCHDDRKSTSGYVVFHGSNLVSWVCKKQKTVARSSTEAYKGLADVCAEVIWVLSLLREIGVTGISIPKLWCDNLGATYPCANPIFHARTKHVEIDYHFVRDRVAKEEIQVDLHQNQLARFSFLRD
;
A
#
# COMPACT_ATOMS: atom_id res chain seq x y z
N MET A 1 -2.09 -17.05 16.38
CA MET A 1 -1.11 -17.90 17.11
C MET A 1 -0.73 -19.17 16.35
N ASP A 2 -1.58 -19.75 15.57
CA ASP A 2 -1.31 -21.05 14.89
C ASP A 2 -0.16 -21.01 13.88
N ILE A 3 0.05 -19.88 13.18
CA ILE A 3 1.16 -19.74 12.24
C ILE A 3 2.53 -19.82 12.90
N LEU A 4 2.71 -19.17 14.05
CA LEU A 4 3.98 -19.20 14.80
C LEU A 4 4.30 -20.61 15.33
N LYS A 5 3.27 -21.34 15.77
CA LYS A 5 3.41 -22.73 16.20
C LYS A 5 3.78 -23.65 15.04
N ARG A 6 3.08 -23.50 13.91
CA ARG A 6 3.30 -24.32 12.73
C ARG A 6 4.72 -24.20 12.17
N ASP A 7 5.27 -22.98 12.18
CA ASP A 7 6.61 -22.73 11.64
C ASP A 7 7.70 -22.69 12.72
N GLY A 8 7.40 -23.16 13.97
CA GLY A 8 8.36 -23.29 15.07
C GLY A 8 8.92 -21.96 15.59
N MET A 9 8.15 -20.87 15.46
CA MET A 9 8.59 -19.51 15.75
C MET A 9 7.94 -18.90 17.01
N THR A 10 7.33 -19.71 17.87
CA THR A 10 6.67 -19.22 19.09
C THR A 10 7.63 -18.54 20.06
N ASP A 11 8.84 -19.09 20.21
CA ASP A 11 9.84 -18.61 21.16
C ASP A 11 10.87 -17.68 20.49
N CYS A 12 10.58 -17.20 19.28
CA CYS A 12 11.50 -16.33 18.57
C CYS A 12 11.57 -14.94 19.22
N LYS A 13 12.77 -14.34 19.22
CA LYS A 13 12.96 -12.97 19.71
C LYS A 13 12.15 -11.99 18.84
N PRO A 14 11.23 -11.18 19.40
CA PRO A 14 10.43 -10.25 18.66
C PRO A 14 11.27 -9.14 18.00
N LEU A 15 10.74 -8.55 16.93
CA LEU A 15 11.32 -7.39 16.24
C LEU A 15 10.27 -6.27 16.15
N SER A 16 10.77 -5.03 16.12
CA SER A 16 9.92 -3.83 16.05
C SER A 16 9.49 -3.45 14.63
N THR A 17 10.16 -3.99 13.58
CA THR A 17 9.88 -3.68 12.17
C THR A 17 9.81 -4.95 11.33
N PRO A 18 8.81 -5.05 10.41
CA PRO A 18 8.68 -6.22 9.55
C PRO A 18 9.76 -6.27 8.46
N ILE A 19 10.35 -5.11 8.11
CA ILE A 19 11.41 -4.96 7.11
C ILE A 19 12.66 -4.38 7.76
N PRO A 20 13.87 -4.77 7.31
CA PRO A 20 15.10 -4.16 7.82
C PRO A 20 15.23 -2.70 7.34
N VAL A 21 15.59 -1.79 8.24
CA VAL A 21 15.82 -0.37 7.94
C VAL A 21 17.02 -0.19 6.99
N SER A 22 18.03 -1.04 7.10
CA SER A 22 19.18 -1.06 6.20
C SER A 22 19.12 -2.29 5.30
N LYS A 23 19.27 -2.11 3.99
CA LYS A 23 19.41 -3.23 3.06
C LYS A 23 20.70 -3.97 3.40
N SER A 24 20.60 -5.20 3.92
CA SER A 24 21.75 -6.08 4.05
C SER A 24 22.29 -6.41 2.66
N LEU A 25 23.57 -6.14 2.42
CA LEU A 25 24.23 -6.42 1.15
C LEU A 25 24.50 -7.92 0.93
N VAL A 26 24.21 -8.77 1.91
CA VAL A 26 24.41 -10.22 1.81
C VAL A 26 23.13 -10.84 1.25
N THR A 27 23.03 -10.92 -0.05
CA THR A 27 22.02 -11.70 -0.76
C THR A 27 22.60 -13.07 -1.09
N SER A 28 22.15 -14.11 -0.39
CA SER A 28 22.37 -15.47 -0.89
C SER A 28 21.51 -15.66 -2.15
N SER A 29 22.15 -16.16 -3.20
CA SER A 29 21.47 -16.56 -4.44
C SER A 29 20.97 -18.01 -4.38
N ASP A 30 21.27 -18.73 -3.29
CA ASP A 30 20.91 -20.13 -3.13
C ASP A 30 19.40 -20.27 -3.00
N LEU A 31 18.84 -21.21 -3.75
CA LEU A 31 17.41 -21.48 -3.72
C LEU A 31 17.04 -22.10 -2.36
N TYR A 32 15.94 -21.66 -1.80
CA TYR A 32 15.41 -22.23 -0.58
C TYR A 32 14.87 -23.66 -0.85
N ASP A 33 15.24 -24.60 0.00
CA ASP A 33 14.96 -26.02 -0.20
C ASP A 33 13.46 -26.38 -0.22
N ASP A 34 12.61 -25.64 0.52
CA ASP A 34 11.16 -25.86 0.58
C ASP A 34 10.34 -24.67 0.07
N PRO A 35 10.22 -24.50 -1.27
CA PRO A 35 9.37 -23.45 -1.83
C PRO A 35 7.88 -23.59 -1.46
N THR A 36 7.44 -24.80 -1.07
CA THR A 36 6.05 -25.05 -0.68
C THR A 36 5.76 -24.47 0.69
N GLN A 37 6.69 -24.62 1.64
CA GLN A 37 6.61 -23.98 2.96
C GLN A 37 6.58 -22.45 2.81
N TYR A 38 7.47 -21.88 1.98
CA TYR A 38 7.49 -20.44 1.71
C TYR A 38 6.15 -19.93 1.19
N ARG A 39 5.59 -20.58 0.16
CA ARG A 39 4.28 -20.20 -0.40
C ARG A 39 3.13 -20.35 0.59
N SER A 40 3.16 -21.41 1.40
CA SER A 40 2.16 -21.62 2.47
C SER A 40 2.20 -20.49 3.50
N LEU A 41 3.40 -20.10 3.93
CA LEU A 41 3.58 -18.97 4.85
C LEU A 41 3.09 -17.66 4.25
N ALA A 42 3.49 -17.35 3.01
CA ALA A 42 3.04 -16.15 2.31
C ALA A 42 1.51 -16.05 2.23
N ARG A 43 0.83 -17.15 1.92
CA ARG A 43 -0.66 -17.19 1.87
C ARG A 43 -1.29 -16.85 3.23
N VAL A 44 -0.74 -17.35 4.31
CA VAL A 44 -1.29 -17.04 5.66
C VAL A 44 -1.02 -15.58 6.02
N LEU A 45 0.16 -15.04 5.69
CA LEU A 45 0.46 -13.63 5.89
C LEU A 45 -0.48 -12.71 5.11
N GLN A 46 -0.99 -13.17 3.95
CA GLN A 46 -2.00 -12.43 3.18
C GLN A 46 -3.26 -12.14 4.01
N TYR A 47 -3.74 -13.10 4.76
CA TYR A 47 -4.93 -12.89 5.61
C TYR A 47 -4.64 -11.88 6.73
N LEU A 48 -3.41 -11.86 7.25
CA LEU A 48 -3.04 -10.90 8.28
C LEU A 48 -3.02 -9.46 7.76
N THR A 49 -2.74 -9.23 6.47
CA THR A 49 -2.78 -7.87 5.89
C THR A 49 -4.16 -7.24 5.90
N ILE A 50 -5.23 -8.03 6.07
CA ILE A 50 -6.61 -7.52 6.18
C ILE A 50 -6.83 -6.80 7.51
N THR A 51 -6.10 -7.17 8.56
CA THR A 51 -6.27 -6.61 9.91
C THR A 51 -5.04 -5.87 10.43
N ILE A 52 -3.88 -6.09 9.81
CA ILE A 52 -2.60 -5.49 10.20
C ILE A 52 -2.03 -4.74 8.98
N PRO A 53 -2.33 -3.43 8.84
CA PRO A 53 -1.89 -2.63 7.68
C PRO A 53 -0.38 -2.61 7.48
N ASP A 54 0.38 -2.60 8.57
CA ASP A 54 1.85 -2.56 8.59
C ASP A 54 2.51 -3.71 7.84
N LEU A 55 1.81 -4.85 7.71
CA LEU A 55 2.31 -6.01 6.99
C LEU A 55 2.19 -5.89 5.47
N SER A 56 1.38 -4.95 4.96
CA SER A 56 1.02 -4.90 3.54
C SER A 56 2.22 -4.76 2.62
N PHE A 57 3.19 -3.92 2.97
CA PHE A 57 4.41 -3.73 2.18
C PHE A 57 5.34 -4.94 2.27
N ALA A 58 5.60 -5.44 3.49
CA ALA A 58 6.42 -6.63 3.71
C ALA A 58 5.87 -7.85 2.99
N PHE A 59 4.56 -8.07 3.09
CA PHE A 59 3.86 -9.13 2.39
C PHE A 59 3.99 -8.99 0.87
N ASN A 60 3.80 -7.77 0.32
CA ASN A 60 3.95 -7.53 -1.10
C ASN A 60 5.35 -7.92 -1.60
N GLN A 61 6.40 -7.60 -0.84
CA GLN A 61 7.76 -8.02 -1.17
C GLN A 61 7.92 -9.54 -1.17
N LEU A 62 7.41 -10.24 -0.15
CA LEU A 62 7.48 -11.71 -0.10
C LEU A 62 6.76 -12.36 -1.29
N CYS A 63 5.63 -11.82 -1.71
CA CYS A 63 4.85 -12.33 -2.84
C CYS A 63 5.61 -12.28 -4.17
N GLN A 64 6.55 -11.37 -4.33
CA GLN A 64 7.32 -11.24 -5.57
C GLN A 64 8.24 -12.44 -5.83
N HIS A 65 8.60 -13.18 -4.78
CA HIS A 65 9.56 -14.29 -4.83
C HIS A 65 8.92 -15.68 -4.63
N MET A 66 7.59 -15.80 -4.75
CA MET A 66 6.87 -17.07 -4.55
C MET A 66 7.27 -18.15 -5.57
N HIS A 67 7.72 -17.76 -6.77
CA HIS A 67 8.06 -18.71 -7.82
C HIS A 67 9.38 -19.44 -7.51
N SER A 68 10.41 -18.68 -7.12
CA SER A 68 11.75 -19.18 -6.81
C SER A 68 12.33 -18.44 -5.58
N PRO A 69 11.87 -18.80 -4.36
CA PRO A 69 12.39 -18.19 -3.15
C PRO A 69 13.83 -18.60 -2.90
N THR A 70 14.63 -17.69 -2.39
CA THR A 70 16.00 -17.97 -1.92
C THR A 70 16.03 -18.02 -0.39
N ASP A 71 17.16 -18.44 0.18
CA ASP A 71 17.39 -18.43 1.63
C ASP A 71 17.27 -17.02 2.22
N THR A 72 17.67 -16.00 1.45
CA THR A 72 17.47 -14.60 1.84
C THR A 72 15.98 -14.26 1.98
N HIS A 73 15.15 -14.68 1.03
CA HIS A 73 13.70 -14.46 1.07
C HIS A 73 13.03 -15.23 2.23
N TRP A 74 13.52 -16.42 2.54
CA TRP A 74 13.09 -17.15 3.74
C TRP A 74 13.47 -16.43 5.03
N GLY A 75 14.68 -15.86 5.09
CA GLY A 75 15.11 -14.99 6.19
C GLY A 75 14.19 -13.77 6.38
N GLN A 76 13.77 -13.14 5.28
CA GLN A 76 12.79 -12.03 5.31
C GLN A 76 11.42 -12.50 5.83
N ALA A 77 10.94 -13.67 5.38
CA ALA A 77 9.68 -14.24 5.86
C ALA A 77 9.73 -14.53 7.37
N LYS A 78 10.83 -15.10 7.88
CA LYS A 78 11.05 -15.27 9.32
C LYS A 78 11.08 -13.94 10.07
N ARG A 79 11.62 -12.88 9.48
CA ARG A 79 11.61 -11.54 10.07
C ARG A 79 10.18 -11.04 10.25
N VAL A 80 9.32 -11.20 9.25
CA VAL A 80 7.90 -10.84 9.36
C VAL A 80 7.22 -11.63 10.48
N LEU A 81 7.49 -12.92 10.63
CA LEU A 81 6.96 -13.72 11.75
C LEU A 81 7.42 -13.21 13.12
N ARG A 82 8.68 -12.78 13.23
CA ARG A 82 9.20 -12.17 14.46
C ARG A 82 8.53 -10.84 14.80
N TYR A 83 8.20 -10.04 13.78
CA TYR A 83 7.41 -8.83 13.94
C TYR A 83 5.99 -9.17 14.41
N VAL A 84 5.32 -10.12 13.75
CA VAL A 84 3.99 -10.59 14.16
C VAL A 84 4.01 -11.09 15.61
N ASN A 85 5.04 -11.85 16.02
CA ASN A 85 5.18 -12.29 17.41
C ASN A 85 5.29 -11.12 18.40
N GLY A 86 5.98 -10.05 18.03
CA GLY A 86 6.12 -8.85 18.84
C GLY A 86 4.86 -7.96 18.91
N THR A 87 3.92 -8.16 17.99
CA THR A 87 2.73 -7.32 17.84
C THR A 87 1.42 -8.07 18.07
N LEU A 88 1.45 -9.26 18.66
CA LEU A 88 0.25 -10.08 18.92
C LEU A 88 -0.81 -9.39 19.76
N SER A 89 -0.41 -8.46 20.62
CA SER A 89 -1.31 -7.65 21.45
C SER A 89 -1.80 -6.39 20.77
N TYR A 90 -1.29 -6.05 19.58
CA TYR A 90 -1.69 -4.87 18.85
C TYR A 90 -2.90 -5.17 17.97
N SER A 91 -3.73 -4.17 17.79
CA SER A 91 -4.91 -4.27 16.93
C SER A 91 -5.20 -2.92 16.26
N LEU A 92 -5.85 -2.96 15.11
CA LEU A 92 -6.41 -1.78 14.50
C LEU A 92 -7.51 -1.23 15.40
N HIS A 93 -7.30 -0.02 15.92
CA HIS A 93 -8.23 0.60 16.85
C HIS A 93 -9.24 1.47 16.10
N ILE A 94 -10.51 1.05 16.08
CA ILE A 94 -11.62 1.82 15.52
C ILE A 94 -12.30 2.60 16.66
N ARG A 95 -12.37 3.91 16.51
CA ARG A 95 -12.95 4.83 17.50
C ARG A 95 -14.20 5.50 16.93
N LYS A 96 -15.15 5.81 17.80
CA LYS A 96 -16.24 6.70 17.41
C LYS A 96 -15.66 8.04 17.00
N SER A 97 -15.94 8.50 15.79
CA SER A 97 -15.52 9.80 15.28
C SER A 97 -16.76 10.61 14.94
N GLU A 98 -16.75 11.89 15.38
CA GLU A 98 -17.76 12.87 14.97
C GLU A 98 -17.41 13.51 13.62
N LEU A 99 -16.13 13.39 13.20
CA LEU A 99 -15.66 13.89 11.92
C LEU A 99 -16.19 13.02 10.80
N ARG A 100 -16.94 13.62 9.89
CA ARG A 100 -17.49 12.99 8.69
C ARG A 100 -16.66 13.32 7.47
N GLU A 101 -15.34 13.30 7.64
CA GLU A 101 -14.38 13.55 6.57
C GLU A 101 -13.89 12.23 6.02
N LEU A 102 -13.83 12.13 4.71
CA LEU A 102 -13.18 11.04 4.00
C LEU A 102 -11.92 11.60 3.34
N TYR A 103 -10.78 11.03 3.65
CA TYR A 103 -9.53 11.45 3.04
C TYR A 103 -8.59 10.27 2.83
N ALA A 104 -7.71 10.41 1.86
CA ALA A 104 -6.78 9.35 1.50
C ALA A 104 -5.39 9.91 1.15
N PHE A 105 -4.39 9.05 1.31
CA PHE A 105 -3.02 9.32 0.91
C PHE A 105 -2.60 8.27 -0.11
N SER A 106 -1.93 8.71 -1.16
CA SER A 106 -1.34 7.85 -2.18
C SER A 106 0.14 8.14 -2.29
N ASP A 107 0.95 7.08 -2.32
CA ASP A 107 2.38 7.11 -2.54
C ASP A 107 2.77 6.08 -3.60
N SER A 108 3.79 6.37 -4.39
CA SER A 108 4.30 5.46 -5.39
C SER A 108 5.80 5.64 -5.53
N ASP A 109 6.57 4.61 -5.22
CA ASP A 109 8.00 4.61 -5.51
C ASP A 109 8.23 4.53 -7.02
N TRP A 110 9.20 5.27 -7.52
CA TRP A 110 9.56 5.18 -8.93
C TRP A 110 10.65 4.13 -9.15
N ALA A 111 10.33 3.08 -9.91
CA ALA A 111 11.27 2.02 -10.29
C ALA A 111 12.00 1.39 -9.07
N GLY A 112 11.32 1.28 -7.93
CA GLY A 112 11.92 0.85 -6.66
C GLY A 112 12.39 -0.61 -6.65
N CYS A 113 11.84 -1.47 -7.51
CA CYS A 113 12.31 -2.82 -7.68
C CYS A 113 13.59 -2.86 -8.53
N HIS A 114 14.69 -3.37 -7.97
CA HIS A 114 15.96 -3.46 -8.68
C HIS A 114 15.95 -4.49 -9.82
N ASP A 115 15.16 -5.55 -9.69
CA ASP A 115 15.17 -6.68 -10.63
C ASP A 115 14.44 -6.36 -11.94
N ASP A 116 13.23 -5.78 -11.85
CA ASP A 116 12.39 -5.55 -13.02
C ASP A 116 11.98 -4.07 -13.19
N ARG A 117 12.53 -3.19 -12.37
CA ARG A 117 12.30 -1.73 -12.42
C ARG A 117 10.82 -1.33 -12.36
N LYS A 118 9.98 -2.17 -11.78
CA LYS A 118 8.58 -1.83 -11.53
C LYS A 118 8.45 -1.08 -10.21
N SER A 119 7.47 -0.20 -10.18
CA SER A 119 7.12 0.59 -9.01
C SER A 119 6.17 -0.15 -8.09
N THR A 120 6.24 0.15 -6.81
CA THR A 120 5.24 -0.24 -5.83
C THR A 120 4.41 0.99 -5.49
N SER A 121 3.10 0.90 -5.63
CA SER A 121 2.17 1.93 -5.18
C SER A 121 1.38 1.46 -3.98
N GLY A 122 1.05 2.41 -3.12
CA GLY A 122 0.23 2.17 -1.95
C GLY A 122 -0.72 3.33 -1.69
N TYR A 123 -1.81 3.03 -1.02
CA TYR A 123 -2.69 4.05 -0.50
C TYR A 123 -3.29 3.64 0.84
N VAL A 124 -3.75 4.63 1.57
CA VAL A 124 -4.52 4.48 2.80
C VAL A 124 -5.72 5.41 2.75
N VAL A 125 -6.87 4.95 3.20
CA VAL A 125 -8.13 5.70 3.26
C VAL A 125 -8.60 5.80 4.69
N PHE A 126 -8.95 7.00 5.12
CA PHE A 126 -9.47 7.30 6.45
C PHE A 126 -10.89 7.84 6.38
N HIS A 127 -11.72 7.41 7.31
CA HIS A 127 -12.98 8.04 7.63
C HIS A 127 -12.92 8.64 9.05
N GLY A 128 -12.89 9.96 9.13
CA GLY A 128 -12.52 10.65 10.37
C GLY A 128 -11.15 10.23 10.86
N SER A 129 -11.04 9.74 12.07
CA SER A 129 -9.77 9.28 12.67
C SER A 129 -9.47 7.79 12.40
N ASN A 130 -10.33 7.08 11.67
CA ASN A 130 -10.22 5.65 11.49
C ASN A 130 -9.65 5.29 10.12
N LEU A 131 -8.63 4.43 10.09
CA LEU A 131 -8.15 3.79 8.88
C LEU A 131 -9.18 2.73 8.45
N VAL A 132 -9.74 2.87 7.24
CA VAL A 132 -10.83 2.01 6.75
C VAL A 132 -10.45 1.17 5.52
N SER A 133 -9.44 1.61 4.75
CA SER A 133 -8.91 0.82 3.63
C SER A 133 -7.43 1.11 3.42
N TRP A 134 -6.69 0.10 2.95
CA TRP A 134 -5.27 0.21 2.61
C TRP A 134 -4.86 -0.84 1.59
N VAL A 135 -3.95 -0.46 0.72
CA VAL A 135 -3.36 -1.36 -0.27
C VAL A 135 -1.88 -1.03 -0.45
N CYS A 136 -1.09 -2.06 -0.63
CA CYS A 136 0.27 -1.95 -1.15
C CYS A 136 0.43 -2.97 -2.28
N LYS A 137 0.77 -2.50 -3.50
CA LYS A 137 0.78 -3.33 -4.70
C LYS A 137 1.90 -2.96 -5.65
N LYS A 138 2.65 -3.96 -6.11
CA LYS A 138 3.61 -3.77 -7.21
C LYS A 138 2.86 -3.61 -8.52
N GLN A 139 3.24 -2.62 -9.30
CA GLN A 139 2.64 -2.35 -10.60
C GLN A 139 3.01 -3.41 -11.62
N LYS A 140 2.09 -3.70 -12.56
CA LYS A 140 2.30 -4.75 -13.58
C LYS A 140 3.24 -4.30 -14.70
N THR A 141 3.31 -3.00 -14.96
CA THR A 141 4.06 -2.40 -16.06
C THR A 141 5.17 -1.51 -15.53
N VAL A 142 6.25 -1.37 -16.29
CA VAL A 142 7.30 -0.37 -16.03
C VAL A 142 6.88 0.93 -16.70
N ALA A 143 6.82 2.04 -15.95
CA ALA A 143 6.55 3.33 -16.51
C ALA A 143 7.84 4.14 -16.69
N ARG A 144 7.88 4.92 -17.75
CA ARG A 144 9.03 5.76 -18.10
C ARG A 144 9.01 7.14 -17.44
N SER A 145 7.94 7.46 -16.71
CA SER A 145 7.73 8.79 -16.13
C SER A 145 6.75 8.71 -14.96
N SER A 146 6.35 9.85 -14.41
CA SER A 146 5.35 10.03 -13.34
C SER A 146 3.96 9.41 -13.62
N THR A 147 3.79 8.70 -14.75
CA THR A 147 2.56 7.96 -15.09
C THR A 147 2.15 6.92 -14.06
N GLU A 148 3.10 6.41 -13.28
CA GLU A 148 2.83 5.46 -12.19
C GLU A 148 2.11 6.10 -11.02
N ALA A 149 2.48 7.33 -10.71
CA ALA A 149 1.79 8.11 -9.69
C ALA A 149 0.33 8.37 -10.08
N TYR A 150 0.03 8.53 -11.38
CA TYR A 150 -1.35 8.63 -11.87
C TYR A 150 -2.15 7.37 -11.66
N LYS A 151 -1.58 6.21 -11.94
CA LYS A 151 -2.25 4.94 -11.67
C LYS A 151 -2.55 4.77 -10.18
N GLY A 152 -1.57 5.10 -9.32
CA GLY A 152 -1.77 5.09 -7.88
C GLY A 152 -2.88 6.06 -7.46
N LEU A 153 -2.92 7.25 -8.05
CA LEU A 153 -3.96 8.24 -7.78
C LEU A 153 -5.34 7.79 -8.30
N ALA A 154 -5.41 7.14 -9.46
CA ALA A 154 -6.66 6.59 -9.99
C ALA A 154 -7.18 5.42 -9.14
N ASP A 155 -6.29 4.54 -8.69
CA ASP A 155 -6.64 3.42 -7.81
C ASP A 155 -7.25 3.94 -6.48
N VAL A 156 -6.62 4.93 -5.83
CA VAL A 156 -7.15 5.50 -4.58
C VAL A 156 -8.42 6.30 -4.82
N CYS A 157 -8.54 6.99 -5.95
CA CYS A 157 -9.75 7.70 -6.33
C CYS A 157 -10.93 6.72 -6.47
N ALA A 158 -10.74 5.59 -7.14
CA ALA A 158 -11.76 4.56 -7.29
C ALA A 158 -12.17 3.99 -5.92
N GLU A 159 -11.21 3.72 -5.04
CA GLU A 159 -11.47 3.22 -3.69
C GLU A 159 -12.28 4.22 -2.86
N VAL A 160 -11.90 5.50 -2.86
CA VAL A 160 -12.61 6.56 -2.12
C VAL A 160 -14.05 6.69 -2.60
N ILE A 161 -14.28 6.63 -3.92
CA ILE A 161 -15.63 6.68 -4.49
C ILE A 161 -16.44 5.46 -4.05
N TRP A 162 -15.82 4.27 -4.04
CA TRP A 162 -16.48 3.05 -3.56
C TRP A 162 -16.85 3.15 -2.08
N VAL A 163 -15.90 3.57 -1.22
CA VAL A 163 -16.16 3.78 0.22
C VAL A 163 -17.26 4.81 0.43
N LEU A 164 -17.26 5.92 -0.32
CA LEU A 164 -18.29 6.95 -0.24
C LEU A 164 -19.67 6.40 -0.62
N SER A 165 -19.74 5.57 -1.65
CA SER A 165 -20.98 4.90 -2.08
C SER A 165 -21.49 3.96 -0.99
N LEU A 166 -20.60 3.15 -0.41
CA LEU A 166 -20.95 2.25 0.69
C LEU A 166 -21.48 3.02 1.92
N LEU A 167 -20.79 4.12 2.30
CA LEU A 167 -21.23 4.95 3.43
C LEU A 167 -22.62 5.54 3.19
N ARG A 168 -22.95 5.95 1.96
CA ARG A 168 -24.28 6.44 1.58
C ARG A 168 -25.32 5.33 1.67
N GLU A 169 -25.01 4.13 1.19
CA GLU A 169 -25.93 2.98 1.27
C GLU A 169 -26.30 2.59 2.70
N ILE A 170 -25.33 2.67 3.63
CA ILE A 170 -25.58 2.39 5.05
C ILE A 170 -26.15 3.60 5.81
N GLY A 171 -26.52 4.69 5.10
CA GLY A 171 -27.21 5.84 5.67
C GLY A 171 -26.32 6.88 6.35
N VAL A 172 -25.00 6.85 6.15
CA VAL A 172 -24.09 7.90 6.64
C VAL A 172 -24.20 9.12 5.71
N THR A 173 -24.77 10.21 6.22
CA THR A 173 -24.98 11.46 5.49
C THR A 173 -24.06 12.58 5.98
N GLY A 174 -23.93 13.65 5.19
CA GLY A 174 -23.14 14.84 5.59
C GLY A 174 -21.63 14.63 5.50
N ILE A 175 -21.18 13.72 4.65
CA ILE A 175 -19.74 13.55 4.35
C ILE A 175 -19.33 14.72 3.45
N SER A 176 -18.25 15.42 3.84
CA SER A 176 -17.64 16.48 3.02
C SER A 176 -17.00 15.90 1.76
N ILE A 177 -16.69 16.75 0.79
CA ILE A 177 -15.96 16.36 -0.42
C ILE A 177 -14.66 15.64 0.00
N PRO A 178 -14.43 14.41 -0.44
CA PRO A 178 -13.23 13.65 -0.09
C PRO A 178 -11.96 14.32 -0.57
N LYS A 179 -10.89 14.24 0.25
CA LYS A 179 -9.58 14.80 -0.06
C LYS A 179 -8.56 13.70 -0.32
N LEU A 180 -7.91 13.76 -1.49
CA LEU A 180 -6.83 12.87 -1.87
C LEU A 180 -5.50 13.61 -1.81
N TRP A 181 -4.56 13.08 -1.06
CA TRP A 181 -3.22 13.60 -0.91
C TRP A 181 -2.23 12.75 -1.69
N CYS A 182 -1.46 13.37 -2.59
CA CYS A 182 -0.41 12.70 -3.37
C CYS A 182 0.90 13.46 -3.20
N ASP A 183 2.02 12.77 -3.09
CA ASP A 183 3.35 13.38 -2.94
C ASP A 183 3.98 13.76 -4.29
N ASN A 184 3.39 13.36 -5.40
CA ASN A 184 3.94 13.56 -6.74
C ASN A 184 3.30 14.76 -7.46
N LEU A 185 4.08 15.84 -7.61
CA LEU A 185 3.70 17.03 -8.39
C LEU A 185 3.25 16.70 -9.81
N GLY A 186 3.93 15.73 -10.46
CA GLY A 186 3.58 15.29 -11.82
C GLY A 186 2.19 14.65 -11.91
N ALA A 187 1.66 14.12 -10.81
CA ALA A 187 0.32 13.55 -10.76
C ALA A 187 -0.75 14.59 -10.40
N THR A 188 -0.42 15.60 -9.60
CA THR A 188 -1.40 16.62 -9.15
C THR A 188 -1.58 17.74 -10.17
N TYR A 189 -0.51 18.16 -10.85
CA TYR A 189 -0.53 19.29 -11.78
C TYR A 189 -1.53 19.14 -12.93
N PRO A 190 -1.64 17.97 -13.59
CA PRO A 190 -2.60 17.81 -14.68
C PRO A 190 -4.06 17.70 -14.23
N CYS A 191 -4.30 17.32 -12.96
CA CYS A 191 -5.67 17.34 -12.41
C CYS A 191 -6.22 18.78 -12.37
N ALA A 192 -5.34 19.77 -12.23
CA ALA A 192 -5.69 21.19 -12.18
C ALA A 192 -5.61 21.91 -13.53
N ASN A 193 -4.93 21.35 -14.56
CA ASN A 193 -4.66 22.05 -15.83
C ASN A 193 -5.18 21.25 -17.04
N PRO A 194 -6.11 21.82 -17.85
CA PRO A 194 -6.74 21.12 -18.97
C PRO A 194 -5.83 20.87 -20.20
N ILE A 195 -4.63 21.43 -20.21
CA ILE A 195 -3.73 21.33 -21.37
C ILE A 195 -2.65 20.29 -21.11
N PHE A 196 -2.97 19.01 -21.25
CA PHE A 196 -1.95 17.97 -21.20
C PHE A 196 -1.81 17.26 -22.55
N HIS A 197 -0.56 17.24 -23.08
CA HIS A 197 -0.27 16.73 -24.41
C HIS A 197 -0.30 15.19 -24.51
N ALA A 198 -0.83 14.71 -25.60
CA ALA A 198 -1.10 13.40 -26.15
C ALA A 198 0.02 12.33 -26.14
N ARG A 199 0.99 12.36 -25.22
CA ARG A 199 2.10 11.37 -25.19
C ARG A 199 1.87 10.15 -24.30
N THR A 200 0.72 10.05 -23.61
CA THR A 200 0.47 9.07 -22.56
C THR A 200 -0.84 8.30 -22.76
N LYS A 201 -1.06 7.76 -23.96
CA LYS A 201 -2.29 7.00 -24.30
C LYS A 201 -2.64 5.89 -23.30
N HIS A 202 -1.65 5.27 -22.68
CA HIS A 202 -1.85 4.18 -21.71
C HIS A 202 -2.29 4.65 -20.31
N VAL A 203 -2.27 5.95 -20.05
CA VAL A 203 -2.72 6.56 -18.78
C VAL A 203 -3.91 7.50 -19.01
N GLU A 204 -4.35 7.60 -20.26
CA GLU A 204 -5.42 8.51 -20.68
C GLU A 204 -6.73 8.23 -19.92
N ILE A 205 -7.05 6.95 -19.73
CA ILE A 205 -8.26 6.54 -19.01
C ILE A 205 -8.17 6.95 -17.53
N ASP A 206 -7.05 6.64 -16.87
CA ASP A 206 -6.82 6.98 -15.46
C ASP A 206 -6.82 8.48 -15.24
N TYR A 207 -6.19 9.22 -16.16
CA TYR A 207 -6.16 10.67 -16.15
C TYR A 207 -7.55 11.28 -16.27
N HIS A 208 -8.33 10.89 -17.30
CA HIS A 208 -9.68 11.40 -17.50
C HIS A 208 -10.60 11.02 -16.35
N PHE A 209 -10.45 9.82 -15.81
CA PHE A 209 -11.22 9.37 -14.65
C PHE A 209 -11.06 10.29 -13.44
N VAL A 210 -9.81 10.58 -13.03
CA VAL A 210 -9.55 11.45 -11.87
C VAL A 210 -9.96 12.89 -12.18
N ARG A 211 -9.59 13.43 -13.33
CA ARG A 211 -9.91 14.80 -13.73
C ARG A 211 -11.43 15.05 -13.75
N ASP A 212 -12.19 14.14 -14.31
CA ASP A 212 -13.64 14.29 -14.41
C ASP A 212 -14.32 14.29 -13.04
N ARG A 213 -13.75 13.58 -12.05
CA ARG A 213 -14.21 13.59 -10.66
C ARG A 213 -13.86 14.90 -9.95
N VAL A 214 -12.67 15.43 -10.19
CA VAL A 214 -12.26 16.74 -9.65
C VAL A 214 -13.11 17.85 -10.28
N ALA A 215 -13.33 17.83 -11.61
CA ALA A 215 -14.16 18.81 -12.31
C ALA A 215 -15.63 18.84 -11.86
N LYS A 216 -16.14 17.70 -11.39
CA LYS A 216 -17.51 17.57 -10.82
C LYS A 216 -17.56 17.87 -9.33
N GLU A 217 -16.45 18.29 -8.71
CA GLU A 217 -16.34 18.52 -7.27
C GLU A 217 -16.71 17.27 -6.43
N GLU A 218 -16.57 16.07 -7.01
CA GLU A 218 -16.81 14.81 -6.30
C GLU A 218 -15.61 14.42 -5.39
N ILE A 219 -14.41 14.90 -5.73
CA ILE A 219 -13.17 14.73 -4.97
C ILE A 219 -12.29 15.98 -5.10
N GLN A 220 -11.44 16.22 -4.13
CA GLN A 220 -10.37 17.22 -4.16
C GLN A 220 -9.02 16.49 -4.14
N VAL A 221 -8.08 16.90 -5.01
CA VAL A 221 -6.71 16.37 -5.06
C VAL A 221 -5.73 17.45 -4.69
N ASP A 222 -4.95 17.21 -3.63
CA ASP A 222 -3.98 18.14 -3.08
C ASP A 222 -2.56 17.54 -3.06
N LEU A 223 -1.56 18.42 -3.21
CA LEU A 223 -0.16 18.03 -3.06
C LEU A 223 0.21 17.92 -1.59
N HIS A 224 0.87 16.84 -1.24
CA HIS A 224 1.31 16.60 0.12
C HIS A 224 2.83 16.77 0.25
N GLN A 225 3.30 17.91 0.76
CA GLN A 225 4.74 18.18 0.87
C GLN A 225 5.40 17.75 2.20
N ASN A 226 4.67 17.53 3.31
CA ASN A 226 5.34 17.46 4.63
C ASN A 226 4.73 16.54 5.71
N GLN A 227 3.77 15.65 5.42
CA GLN A 227 3.21 14.78 6.46
C GLN A 227 3.52 13.28 6.30
N LEU A 228 4.37 12.91 5.37
CA LEU A 228 4.83 11.51 5.16
C LEU A 228 5.48 10.91 6.42
N ALA A 229 5.97 11.74 7.35
CA ALA A 229 6.44 11.30 8.66
C ALA A 229 5.35 10.59 9.51
N ARG A 230 4.06 10.76 9.19
CA ARG A 230 2.97 10.03 9.87
C ARG A 230 2.69 8.66 9.26
N PHE A 231 3.25 8.37 8.10
CA PHE A 231 3.03 7.13 7.33
C PHE A 231 4.33 6.40 7.00
N SER A 232 5.37 6.63 7.81
CA SER A 232 6.64 5.90 7.73
C SER A 232 6.43 4.39 7.78
N PHE A 233 5.35 3.91 8.37
CA PHE A 233 5.02 2.49 8.42
C PHE A 233 4.79 1.84 7.02
N LEU A 234 4.61 2.64 5.96
CA LEU A 234 4.55 2.14 4.58
C LEU A 234 5.92 2.11 3.89
N ARG A 235 6.94 2.80 4.45
CA ARG A 235 8.29 2.92 3.91
C ARG A 235 9.38 2.29 4.78
N ASP A 236 9.15 2.17 6.11
CA ASP A 236 10.13 1.62 7.06
C ASP A 236 9.87 0.10 7.32
#